data_dca20c4b7bcdc493ed8e5eef3b35fb67
#
_entry.id   dca20c4b7bcdc493ed8e5eef3b35fb67
#
_cell.length_a   1.000
_cell.length_b   1.000
_cell.length_c   1.000
_cell.angle_alpha   90.00
_cell.angle_beta   90.00
_cell.angle_gamma   90.00
#
_symmetry.space_group_name_H-M   'P 1'
#
loop_
_entity.id
_entity.type
_entity.pdbx_description
1 polymer ?
#
loop_
_entity_poly.entity_id
_entity_poly.type
_entity_poly.pdbx_seq_one_letter_code
_entity_poly.pdbx_strand_id
1 'polypeptide(L)'
;MREKFLWAQDDEAVRTDAMASRSAGENFPVALRMLPAARRRHLMAIYGFARITDDIGDEAPPAERAALLDELEADLGQLKAGKARLPVIRALEPTICGLGVPEQLFIDIISANRQDQIISRYETFADLDGYCRLSANPIGRMVLYVFGEFSERRAELSDRVCTALQLAEHWQDVAEDYRAGRIYLPGADLREYGVAEADLAAPAASPRLLGLMTFETKRAAELLDSGAPLVGTLRGTARLAVGGYVAGGRAALDAIAAVGYDVLAHQAVPGKRTLAAKLLRTVVTGR
;
A
#
# COMPACT_ATOMS: atom_id res chain seq x y z
N MET A 1 10.78 14.29 -20.66
CA MET A 1 9.86 13.70 -19.68
C MET A 1 10.36 12.36 -19.12
N ARG A 2 10.85 11.43 -19.94
CA ARG A 2 11.52 10.19 -19.47
C ARG A 2 12.54 10.42 -18.34
N GLU A 3 13.35 11.46 -18.45
CA GLU A 3 14.34 11.82 -17.43
C GLU A 3 13.70 12.14 -16.08
N LYS A 4 12.51 12.73 -16.06
CA LYS A 4 11.81 13.08 -14.81
C LYS A 4 11.40 11.84 -13.99
N PHE A 5 10.96 10.77 -14.64
CA PHE A 5 10.43 9.60 -13.96
C PHE A 5 11.49 8.52 -13.73
N LEU A 6 12.33 8.22 -14.71
CA LEU A 6 13.25 7.09 -14.65
C LEU A 6 14.69 7.47 -14.28
N TRP A 7 15.13 8.71 -14.56
CA TRP A 7 16.54 9.13 -14.45
C TRP A 7 16.77 10.26 -13.43
N ALA A 8 15.75 10.89 -12.87
CA ALA A 8 15.85 12.06 -11.98
C ALA A 8 16.49 11.79 -10.60
N GLN A 9 17.21 10.69 -10.43
CA GLN A 9 17.56 10.17 -9.12
C GLN A 9 19.07 9.99 -8.87
N ASP A 10 19.92 10.80 -9.48
CA ASP A 10 21.38 10.72 -9.24
C ASP A 10 21.86 11.32 -7.91
N ASP A 11 20.98 11.95 -7.10
CA ASP A 11 21.34 12.59 -5.83
C ASP A 11 20.75 11.88 -4.61
N GLU A 12 21.51 10.94 -4.03
CA GLU A 12 21.13 10.07 -2.90
C GLU A 12 20.76 10.86 -1.63
N ALA A 13 21.33 12.06 -1.43
CA ALA A 13 21.08 12.91 -0.27
C ALA A 13 19.75 13.66 -0.38
N VAL A 14 19.38 14.14 -1.58
CA VAL A 14 18.10 14.84 -1.84
C VAL A 14 16.93 13.85 -1.76
N ARG A 15 17.16 12.58 -2.08
CA ARG A 15 16.17 11.50 -2.00
C ARG A 15 15.74 11.17 -0.57
N THR A 16 16.71 11.05 0.34
CA THR A 16 16.45 10.66 1.74
C THR A 16 15.61 11.72 2.45
N ASP A 17 15.84 12.99 2.20
CA ASP A 17 15.10 14.09 2.86
C ASP A 17 13.75 14.37 2.18
N ALA A 18 13.64 14.30 0.85
CA ALA A 18 12.38 14.47 0.14
C ALA A 18 11.43 13.27 0.37
N MET A 19 11.95 12.05 0.39
CA MET A 19 11.19 10.84 0.73
C MET A 19 10.79 10.82 2.22
N ALA A 20 11.68 11.25 3.12
CA ALA A 20 11.36 11.35 4.54
C ALA A 20 10.31 12.42 4.83
N SER A 21 10.24 13.50 4.05
CA SER A 21 9.23 14.55 4.21
C SER A 21 7.86 14.16 3.64
N ARG A 22 7.82 13.40 2.53
CA ARG A 22 6.58 12.89 1.94
C ARG A 22 6.01 11.69 2.71
N SER A 23 6.88 10.76 3.15
CA SER A 23 6.47 9.66 4.04
C SER A 23 5.98 10.13 5.42
N ALA A 24 6.16 11.40 5.78
CA ALA A 24 5.64 11.97 7.03
C ALA A 24 4.11 12.12 7.04
N GLY A 25 3.45 12.08 5.89
CA GLY A 25 1.98 12.03 5.73
C GLY A 25 1.39 10.62 5.70
N GLU A 26 2.22 9.62 5.38
CA GLU A 26 1.82 8.22 5.32
C GLU A 26 2.04 7.55 6.69
N ASN A 27 1.29 6.47 6.99
CA ASN A 27 1.36 5.74 8.26
C ASN A 27 2.73 5.03 8.54
N PHE A 28 3.74 5.27 7.70
CA PHE A 28 5.04 4.60 7.64
C PHE A 28 6.22 5.19 8.45
N PRO A 29 6.30 6.49 8.82
CA PRO A 29 7.58 7.14 9.15
C PRO A 29 8.20 6.76 10.49
N VAL A 30 7.39 6.40 11.49
CA VAL A 30 7.88 6.20 12.87
C VAL A 30 8.75 4.95 12.98
N ALA A 31 8.40 3.89 12.25
CA ALA A 31 9.14 2.64 12.27
C ALA A 31 10.52 2.76 11.59
N LEU A 32 10.65 3.53 10.51
CA LEU A 32 11.88 3.63 9.72
C LEU A 32 13.05 4.24 10.50
N ARG A 33 12.82 5.25 11.35
CA ARG A 33 13.89 5.90 12.14
C ARG A 33 14.49 5.01 13.22
N MET A 34 13.73 4.04 13.72
CA MET A 34 14.18 3.09 14.76
C MET A 34 14.88 1.87 14.18
N LEU A 35 14.88 1.69 12.85
CA LEU A 35 15.48 0.53 12.21
C LEU A 35 16.99 0.67 12.04
N PRO A 36 17.75 -0.44 12.13
CA PRO A 36 19.16 -0.47 11.72
C PRO A 36 19.35 0.04 10.29
N ALA A 37 20.41 0.80 10.06
CA ALA A 37 20.68 1.46 8.77
C ALA A 37 20.62 0.50 7.57
N ALA A 38 21.08 -0.75 7.73
CA ALA A 38 21.04 -1.75 6.67
C ALA A 38 19.59 -2.06 6.24
N ARG A 39 18.70 -2.37 7.20
CA ARG A 39 17.29 -2.66 6.91
C ARG A 39 16.56 -1.48 6.33
N ARG A 40 16.86 -0.27 6.86
CA ARG A 40 16.29 0.96 6.34
C ARG A 40 16.62 1.18 4.87
N ARG A 41 17.87 0.91 4.44
CA ARG A 41 18.26 1.02 3.02
C ARG A 41 17.43 0.12 2.11
N HIS A 42 17.23 -1.14 2.50
CA HIS A 42 16.40 -2.06 1.72
C HIS A 42 14.95 -1.59 1.61
N LEU A 43 14.35 -1.16 2.72
CA LEU A 43 12.98 -0.65 2.71
C LEU A 43 12.84 0.63 1.89
N MET A 44 13.84 1.52 1.93
CA MET A 44 13.85 2.75 1.12
C MET A 44 14.01 2.45 -0.37
N ALA A 45 14.79 1.41 -0.74
CA ALA A 45 14.90 0.99 -2.14
C ALA A 45 13.56 0.41 -2.66
N ILE A 46 12.89 -0.43 -1.85
CA ILE A 46 11.54 -0.95 -2.16
C ILE A 46 10.54 0.20 -2.30
N TYR A 47 10.51 1.12 -1.33
CA TYR A 47 9.62 2.28 -1.37
C TYR A 47 9.87 3.15 -2.60
N GLY A 48 11.15 3.41 -2.92
CA GLY A 48 11.52 4.20 -4.10
C GLY A 48 11.06 3.56 -5.41
N PHE A 49 11.13 2.24 -5.50
CA PHE A 49 10.61 1.50 -6.65
C PHE A 49 9.07 1.59 -6.74
N ALA A 50 8.36 1.28 -5.65
CA ALA A 50 6.90 1.38 -5.61
C ALA A 50 6.45 2.79 -6.00
N ARG A 51 7.04 3.83 -5.39
CA ARG A 51 6.68 5.23 -5.67
C ARG A 51 6.90 5.62 -7.13
N ILE A 52 8.01 5.21 -7.75
CA ILE A 52 8.24 5.49 -9.18
C ILE A 52 7.22 4.77 -10.04
N THR A 53 6.87 3.54 -9.70
CA THR A 53 5.88 2.76 -10.44
C THR A 53 4.51 3.46 -10.38
N ASP A 54 4.13 3.96 -9.20
CA ASP A 54 2.89 4.71 -8.99
C ASP A 54 2.92 6.08 -9.70
N ASP A 55 4.03 6.83 -9.60
CA ASP A 55 4.20 8.12 -10.31
C ASP A 55 4.10 7.93 -11.84
N ILE A 56 4.60 6.82 -12.39
CA ILE A 56 4.41 6.48 -13.80
C ILE A 56 2.92 6.22 -14.09
N GLY A 57 2.25 5.44 -13.27
CA GLY A 57 0.85 5.08 -13.45
C GLY A 57 -0.11 6.26 -13.36
N ASP A 58 0.17 7.21 -12.46
CA ASP A 58 -0.75 8.30 -12.14
C ASP A 58 -0.36 9.64 -12.77
N GLU A 59 0.94 10.00 -12.77
CA GLU A 59 1.39 11.33 -13.15
C GLU A 59 1.98 11.41 -14.56
N ALA A 60 2.44 10.30 -15.16
CA ALA A 60 2.97 10.33 -16.52
C ALA A 60 1.84 10.55 -17.55
N PRO A 61 2.16 11.15 -18.71
CA PRO A 61 1.18 11.28 -19.80
C PRO A 61 0.59 9.92 -20.16
N PRO A 62 -0.73 9.77 -20.29
CA PRO A 62 -1.37 8.47 -20.53
C PRO A 62 -0.78 7.68 -21.70
N ALA A 63 -0.37 8.34 -22.78
CA ALA A 63 0.23 7.71 -23.94
C ALA A 63 1.65 7.13 -23.69
N GLU A 64 2.33 7.55 -22.62
CA GLU A 64 3.70 7.12 -22.29
C GLU A 64 3.73 6.06 -21.19
N ARG A 65 2.67 5.91 -20.40
CA ARG A 65 2.63 5.06 -19.19
C ARG A 65 3.01 3.62 -19.47
N ALA A 66 2.39 3.00 -20.46
CA ALA A 66 2.67 1.60 -20.82
C ALA A 66 4.15 1.40 -21.19
N ALA A 67 4.71 2.28 -22.03
CA ALA A 67 6.11 2.18 -22.46
C ALA A 67 7.08 2.41 -21.30
N LEU A 68 6.77 3.29 -20.35
CA LEU A 68 7.60 3.53 -19.15
C LEU A 68 7.56 2.33 -18.19
N LEU A 69 6.40 1.71 -17.98
CA LEU A 69 6.27 0.50 -17.18
C LEU A 69 7.00 -0.69 -17.83
N ASP A 70 6.95 -0.80 -19.17
CA ASP A 70 7.70 -1.82 -19.92
C ASP A 70 9.22 -1.61 -19.81
N GLU A 71 9.69 -0.37 -19.87
CA GLU A 71 11.11 -0.03 -19.68
C GLU A 71 11.57 -0.37 -18.25
N LEU A 72 10.76 -0.07 -17.24
CA LEU A 72 11.05 -0.38 -15.84
C LEU A 72 11.18 -1.89 -15.62
N GLU A 73 10.23 -2.68 -16.16
CA GLU A 73 10.27 -4.15 -16.05
C GLU A 73 11.43 -4.77 -16.82
N ALA A 74 11.68 -4.29 -18.05
CA ALA A 74 12.78 -4.78 -18.85
C ALA A 74 14.13 -4.54 -18.18
N ASP A 75 14.33 -3.39 -17.53
CA ASP A 75 15.56 -3.08 -16.81
C ASP A 75 15.68 -3.88 -15.49
N LEU A 76 14.55 -4.14 -14.81
CA LEU A 76 14.52 -5.06 -13.66
C LEU A 76 15.03 -6.45 -14.03
N GLY A 77 14.59 -7.00 -15.17
CA GLY A 77 15.06 -8.29 -15.67
C GLY A 77 16.57 -8.33 -16.00
N GLN A 78 17.24 -7.18 -16.13
CA GLN A 78 18.70 -7.09 -16.35
C GLN A 78 19.49 -7.03 -15.04
N LEU A 79 18.84 -6.89 -13.88
CA LEU A 79 19.49 -6.63 -12.61
C LEU A 79 20.48 -7.75 -12.23
N LYS A 80 20.05 -9.01 -12.26
CA LYS A 80 20.89 -10.17 -11.90
C LYS A 80 22.06 -10.39 -12.85
N ALA A 81 21.95 -9.89 -14.09
CA ALA A 81 23.05 -9.91 -15.05
C ALA A 81 24.03 -8.74 -14.86
N GLY A 82 23.79 -7.85 -13.89
CA GLY A 82 24.59 -6.65 -13.66
C GLY A 82 24.48 -5.62 -14.79
N LYS A 83 23.40 -5.66 -15.57
CA LYS A 83 23.18 -4.79 -16.75
C LYS A 83 22.07 -3.77 -16.55
N ALA A 84 21.50 -3.69 -15.36
CA ALA A 84 20.48 -2.69 -15.03
C ALA A 84 21.06 -1.27 -15.14
N ARG A 85 20.32 -0.37 -15.76
CA ARG A 85 20.74 1.01 -16.05
C ARG A 85 20.05 2.02 -15.17
N LEU A 86 18.77 1.79 -14.86
CA LEU A 86 17.95 2.73 -14.10
C LEU A 86 18.43 2.79 -12.64
N PRO A 87 18.65 3.98 -12.07
CA PRO A 87 19.14 4.13 -10.70
C PRO A 87 18.25 3.43 -9.67
N VAL A 88 16.92 3.52 -9.84
CA VAL A 88 15.94 2.86 -8.94
C VAL A 88 16.09 1.34 -8.97
N ILE A 89 16.35 0.75 -10.13
CA ILE A 89 16.55 -0.70 -10.28
C ILE A 89 17.91 -1.12 -9.68
N ARG A 90 18.97 -0.38 -9.96
CA ARG A 90 20.29 -0.65 -9.34
C ARG A 90 20.26 -0.59 -7.82
N ALA A 91 19.46 0.32 -7.25
CA ALA A 91 19.27 0.43 -5.80
C ALA A 91 18.63 -0.83 -5.18
N LEU A 92 17.93 -1.66 -5.97
CA LEU A 92 17.32 -2.91 -5.53
C LEU A 92 18.33 -4.09 -5.50
N GLU A 93 19.50 -3.97 -6.12
CA GLU A 93 20.46 -5.08 -6.22
C GLU A 93 20.79 -5.73 -4.86
N PRO A 94 21.14 -4.98 -3.78
CA PRO A 94 21.38 -5.58 -2.47
C PRO A 94 20.14 -6.27 -1.89
N THR A 95 18.95 -5.84 -2.27
CA THR A 95 17.68 -6.40 -1.79
C THR A 95 17.33 -7.69 -2.52
N ILE A 96 17.39 -7.67 -3.83
CA ILE A 96 17.04 -8.83 -4.67
C ILE A 96 18.16 -9.89 -4.59
N CYS A 97 19.41 -9.51 -4.85
CA CYS A 97 20.52 -10.45 -4.89
C CYS A 97 21.05 -10.81 -3.49
N GLY A 98 21.07 -9.84 -2.56
CA GLY A 98 21.62 -10.03 -1.22
C GLY A 98 20.66 -10.70 -0.23
N LEU A 99 19.38 -10.35 -0.27
CA LEU A 99 18.37 -10.94 0.62
C LEU A 99 17.52 -12.02 -0.06
N GLY A 100 17.68 -12.25 -1.35
CA GLY A 100 16.92 -13.23 -2.11
C GLY A 100 15.44 -12.87 -2.29
N VAL A 101 15.11 -11.57 -2.31
CA VAL A 101 13.74 -11.11 -2.59
C VAL A 101 13.37 -11.49 -4.02
N PRO A 102 12.25 -12.21 -4.24
CA PRO A 102 11.82 -12.59 -5.59
C PRO A 102 11.53 -11.36 -6.46
N GLU A 103 12.05 -11.32 -7.68
CA GLU A 103 11.75 -10.29 -8.67
C GLU A 103 10.25 -10.22 -8.99
N GLN A 104 9.55 -11.35 -8.89
CA GLN A 104 8.11 -11.42 -9.14
C GLN A 104 7.31 -10.42 -8.30
N LEU A 105 7.73 -10.16 -7.04
CA LEU A 105 7.04 -9.20 -6.18
C LEU A 105 7.09 -7.76 -6.72
N PHE A 106 8.15 -7.41 -7.44
CA PHE A 106 8.26 -6.11 -8.12
C PHE A 106 7.46 -6.09 -9.42
N ILE A 107 7.46 -7.20 -10.17
CA ILE A 107 6.65 -7.36 -11.39
C ILE A 107 5.16 -7.28 -11.05
N ASP A 108 4.74 -7.82 -9.90
CA ASP A 108 3.35 -7.73 -9.43
C ASP A 108 2.93 -6.28 -9.24
N ILE A 109 3.76 -5.41 -8.64
CA ILE A 109 3.50 -3.98 -8.46
C ILE A 109 3.39 -3.27 -9.83
N ILE A 110 4.28 -3.58 -10.78
CA ILE A 110 4.18 -3.05 -12.15
C ILE A 110 2.86 -3.49 -12.79
N SER A 111 2.47 -4.76 -12.57
CA SER A 111 1.24 -5.33 -13.11
C SER A 111 -0.02 -4.67 -12.53
N ALA A 112 -0.02 -4.32 -11.23
CA ALA A 112 -1.08 -3.53 -10.62
C ALA A 112 -1.23 -2.18 -11.31
N ASN A 113 -0.13 -1.47 -11.54
CA ASN A 113 -0.13 -0.18 -12.22
C ASN A 113 -0.57 -0.26 -13.70
N ARG A 114 -0.26 -1.37 -14.39
CA ARG A 114 -0.83 -1.64 -15.72
C ARG A 114 -2.33 -1.89 -15.65
N GLN A 115 -2.79 -2.63 -14.64
CA GLN A 115 -4.22 -2.88 -14.42
C GLN A 115 -4.98 -1.58 -14.20
N ASP A 116 -4.45 -0.63 -13.43
CA ASP A 116 -5.06 0.68 -13.17
C ASP A 116 -5.23 1.55 -14.42
N GLN A 117 -4.52 1.25 -15.52
CA GLN A 117 -4.71 1.95 -16.79
C GLN A 117 -5.98 1.47 -17.55
N ILE A 118 -6.52 0.30 -17.20
CA ILE A 118 -7.62 -0.33 -17.96
C ILE A 118 -8.80 -0.74 -17.09
N ILE A 119 -8.60 -0.96 -15.79
CA ILE A 119 -9.64 -1.36 -14.84
C ILE A 119 -9.85 -0.23 -13.83
N SER A 120 -11.03 0.34 -13.83
CA SER A 120 -11.43 1.40 -12.91
C SER A 120 -12.62 1.02 -12.02
N ARG A 121 -13.11 -0.21 -12.14
CA ARG A 121 -14.26 -0.77 -11.42
C ARG A 121 -14.01 -2.23 -11.11
N TYR A 122 -14.42 -2.67 -9.94
CA TYR A 122 -14.35 -4.05 -9.49
C TYR A 122 -15.76 -4.57 -9.25
N GLU A 123 -16.14 -5.64 -9.92
CA GLU A 123 -17.51 -6.17 -9.83
C GLU A 123 -17.75 -6.85 -8.49
N THR A 124 -16.79 -7.62 -8.01
CA THR A 124 -16.88 -8.36 -6.74
C THR A 124 -15.73 -8.00 -5.80
N PHE A 125 -15.91 -8.31 -4.52
CA PHE A 125 -14.82 -8.23 -3.56
C PHE A 125 -13.62 -9.13 -3.94
N ALA A 126 -13.88 -10.28 -4.56
CA ALA A 126 -12.81 -11.17 -5.03
C ALA A 126 -11.96 -10.54 -6.14
N ASP A 127 -12.56 -9.73 -7.01
CA ASP A 127 -11.83 -8.99 -8.04
C ASP A 127 -10.93 -7.93 -7.41
N LEU A 128 -11.45 -7.20 -6.41
CA LEU A 128 -10.68 -6.20 -5.66
C LEU A 128 -9.56 -6.85 -4.83
N ASP A 129 -9.82 -8.00 -4.18
CA ASP A 129 -8.76 -8.77 -3.49
C ASP A 129 -7.68 -9.22 -4.49
N GLY A 130 -8.08 -9.61 -5.71
CA GLY A 130 -7.16 -9.91 -6.81
C GLY A 130 -6.22 -8.74 -7.15
N TYR A 131 -6.74 -7.52 -7.16
CA TYR A 131 -5.95 -6.30 -7.32
C TYR A 131 -5.00 -6.08 -6.14
N CYS A 132 -5.47 -6.21 -4.91
CA CYS A 132 -4.64 -6.05 -3.71
C CYS A 132 -3.48 -7.06 -3.65
N ARG A 133 -3.65 -8.25 -4.25
CA ARG A 133 -2.56 -9.24 -4.38
C ARG A 133 -1.41 -8.77 -5.24
N LEU A 134 -1.66 -7.86 -6.17
CA LEU A 134 -0.64 -7.26 -7.03
C LEU A 134 -0.10 -5.95 -6.47
N SER A 135 -0.95 -5.11 -5.86
CA SER A 135 -0.59 -3.75 -5.44
C SER A 135 -0.01 -3.70 -4.01
N ALA A 136 -0.61 -4.38 -3.05
CA ALA A 136 -0.29 -4.24 -1.63
C ALA A 136 0.47 -5.44 -1.05
N ASN A 137 0.04 -6.68 -1.36
CA ASN A 137 0.61 -7.89 -0.75
C ASN A 137 2.11 -8.08 -1.04
N PRO A 138 2.64 -7.74 -2.23
CA PRO A 138 4.07 -7.81 -2.50
C PRO A 138 4.90 -6.99 -1.53
N ILE A 139 4.44 -5.81 -1.14
CA ILE A 139 5.14 -4.93 -0.19
C ILE A 139 5.32 -5.63 1.16
N GLY A 140 4.26 -6.22 1.72
CA GLY A 140 4.33 -6.95 2.98
C GLY A 140 5.26 -8.16 2.93
N ARG A 141 5.24 -8.91 1.84
CA ARG A 141 6.14 -10.04 1.60
C ARG A 141 7.59 -9.59 1.53
N MET A 142 7.90 -8.49 0.80
CA MET A 142 9.25 -7.90 0.77
C MET A 142 9.72 -7.45 2.14
N VAL A 143 8.85 -6.85 2.96
CA VAL A 143 9.15 -6.49 4.34
C VAL A 143 9.58 -7.72 5.14
N LEU A 144 8.90 -8.87 5.01
CA LEU A 144 9.29 -10.11 5.67
C LEU A 144 10.69 -10.58 5.24
N TYR A 145 11.03 -10.49 3.96
CA TYR A 145 12.39 -10.80 3.47
C TYR A 145 13.44 -9.87 4.07
N VAL A 146 13.18 -8.55 4.11
CA VAL A 146 14.12 -7.55 4.68
C VAL A 146 14.41 -7.81 6.15
N PHE A 147 13.45 -8.34 6.89
CA PHE A 147 13.66 -8.72 8.29
C PHE A 147 14.24 -10.14 8.48
N GLY A 148 14.35 -10.95 7.42
CA GLY A 148 14.76 -12.36 7.51
C GLY A 148 13.68 -13.24 8.17
N GLU A 149 12.43 -12.84 8.06
CA GLU A 149 11.28 -13.45 8.73
C GLU A 149 10.29 -14.10 7.74
N PHE A 150 10.70 -14.23 6.47
CA PHE A 150 9.81 -14.82 5.45
C PHE A 150 9.53 -16.30 5.74
N SER A 151 8.27 -16.68 5.64
CA SER A 151 7.77 -18.05 5.48
C SER A 151 6.37 -17.96 4.85
N GLU A 152 5.92 -19.02 4.17
CA GLU A 152 4.60 -19.02 3.52
C GLU A 152 3.47 -18.68 4.50
N ARG A 153 3.47 -19.29 5.70
CA ARG A 153 2.47 -18.99 6.73
C ARG A 153 2.48 -17.51 7.16
N ARG A 154 3.65 -16.87 7.25
CA ARG A 154 3.75 -15.45 7.59
C ARG A 154 3.35 -14.58 6.41
N ALA A 155 3.66 -15.02 5.18
CA ALA A 155 3.22 -14.34 3.96
C ALA A 155 1.70 -14.31 3.86
N GLU A 156 1.00 -15.43 4.12
CA GLU A 156 -0.46 -15.47 4.15
C GLU A 156 -1.08 -14.50 5.19
N LEU A 157 -0.47 -14.37 6.37
CA LEU A 157 -0.92 -13.42 7.39
C LEU A 157 -0.61 -11.97 6.97
N SER A 158 0.56 -11.74 6.37
CA SER A 158 0.97 -10.45 5.85
C SER A 158 0.05 -9.98 4.72
N ASP A 159 -0.33 -10.86 3.81
CA ASP A 159 -1.24 -10.55 2.72
C ASP A 159 -2.59 -10.03 3.25
N ARG A 160 -3.15 -10.66 4.29
CA ARG A 160 -4.39 -10.19 4.93
C ARG A 160 -4.22 -8.79 5.55
N VAL A 161 -3.08 -8.54 6.19
CA VAL A 161 -2.78 -7.20 6.73
C VAL A 161 -2.67 -6.20 5.60
N CYS A 162 -1.90 -6.48 4.54
CA CYS A 162 -1.68 -5.55 3.44
C CYS A 162 -2.96 -5.28 2.64
N THR A 163 -3.76 -6.32 2.34
CA THR A 163 -5.08 -6.13 1.72
C THR A 163 -5.96 -5.23 2.59
N ALA A 164 -6.02 -5.47 3.91
CA ALA A 164 -6.83 -4.64 4.80
C ALA A 164 -6.36 -3.19 4.90
N LEU A 165 -5.05 -2.94 4.82
CA LEU A 165 -4.48 -1.59 4.76
C LEU A 165 -4.88 -0.88 3.48
N GLN A 166 -4.76 -1.55 2.34
CA GLN A 166 -5.17 -1.01 1.05
C GLN A 166 -6.66 -0.68 1.01
N LEU A 167 -7.50 -1.60 1.54
CA LEU A 167 -8.94 -1.34 1.67
C LEU A 167 -9.21 -0.12 2.55
N ALA A 168 -8.50 0.04 3.68
CA ALA A 168 -8.69 1.20 4.55
C ALA A 168 -8.36 2.51 3.85
N GLU A 169 -7.32 2.56 3.00
CA GLU A 169 -7.00 3.72 2.16
C GLU A 169 -8.11 3.98 1.14
N HIS A 170 -8.53 2.98 0.37
CA HIS A 170 -9.66 3.13 -0.57
C HIS A 170 -10.96 3.60 0.11
N TRP A 171 -11.22 3.14 1.35
CA TRP A 171 -12.41 3.59 2.10
C TRP A 171 -12.28 5.02 2.62
N GLN A 172 -11.07 5.52 2.84
CA GLN A 172 -10.85 6.93 3.18
C GLN A 172 -10.97 7.85 1.96
N ASP A 173 -10.58 7.35 0.78
CA ASP A 173 -10.36 8.15 -0.42
C ASP A 173 -11.50 8.03 -1.46
N VAL A 174 -12.67 7.46 -1.09
CA VAL A 174 -13.83 7.22 -1.99
C VAL A 174 -14.18 8.44 -2.85
N ALA A 175 -14.21 9.64 -2.25
CA ALA A 175 -14.54 10.86 -3.00
C ALA A 175 -13.43 11.31 -3.94
N GLU A 176 -12.16 11.08 -3.59
CA GLU A 176 -11.00 11.42 -4.40
C GLU A 176 -10.86 10.47 -5.57
N ASP A 177 -10.97 9.16 -5.30
CA ASP A 177 -10.93 8.09 -6.30
C ASP A 177 -12.06 8.26 -7.32
N TYR A 178 -13.26 8.59 -6.87
CA TYR A 178 -14.38 8.84 -7.78
C TYR A 178 -14.09 10.02 -8.72
N ARG A 179 -13.52 11.13 -8.21
CA ARG A 179 -13.13 12.28 -9.04
C ARG A 179 -12.01 11.94 -10.03
N ALA A 180 -11.12 11.01 -9.66
CA ALA A 180 -10.10 10.47 -10.55
C ALA A 180 -10.65 9.42 -11.55
N GLY A 181 -11.94 9.11 -11.49
CA GLY A 181 -12.60 8.16 -12.38
C GLY A 181 -12.51 6.71 -11.92
N ARG A 182 -12.05 6.44 -10.69
CA ARG A 182 -11.90 5.10 -10.11
C ARG A 182 -12.95 4.84 -9.03
N ILE A 183 -13.44 3.60 -8.94
CA ILE A 183 -14.31 3.14 -7.84
C ILE A 183 -13.81 1.78 -7.37
N TYR A 184 -13.33 1.72 -6.13
CA TYR A 184 -12.88 0.49 -5.49
C TYR A 184 -13.97 -0.21 -4.68
N LEU A 185 -15.10 0.47 -4.37
CA LEU A 185 -16.26 -0.20 -3.78
C LEU A 185 -16.81 -1.24 -4.76
N PRO A 186 -16.96 -2.53 -4.36
CA PRO A 186 -17.42 -3.57 -5.27
C PRO A 186 -18.80 -3.28 -5.84
N GLY A 187 -18.97 -3.44 -7.15
CA GLY A 187 -20.23 -3.19 -7.85
C GLY A 187 -21.39 -4.02 -7.32
N ALA A 188 -21.15 -5.27 -6.91
CA ALA A 188 -22.14 -6.12 -6.25
C ALA A 188 -22.62 -5.51 -4.94
N ASP A 189 -21.71 -4.99 -4.11
CA ASP A 189 -22.04 -4.40 -2.81
C ASP A 189 -22.75 -3.04 -2.99
N LEU A 190 -22.34 -2.21 -3.96
CA LEU A 190 -23.05 -0.99 -4.35
C LEU A 190 -24.52 -1.30 -4.69
N ARG A 191 -24.79 -2.33 -5.49
CA ARG A 191 -26.14 -2.73 -5.85
C ARG A 191 -26.92 -3.31 -4.67
N GLU A 192 -26.30 -4.12 -3.83
CA GLU A 192 -26.95 -4.70 -2.64
C GLU A 192 -27.46 -3.62 -1.70
N TYR A 193 -26.66 -2.57 -1.50
CA TYR A 193 -27.05 -1.42 -0.66
C TYR A 193 -27.87 -0.37 -1.40
N GLY A 194 -28.13 -0.53 -2.70
CA GLY A 194 -28.89 0.39 -3.53
C GLY A 194 -28.21 1.75 -3.66
N VAL A 195 -26.88 1.77 -3.74
CA VAL A 195 -26.04 2.95 -3.96
C VAL A 195 -25.72 3.04 -5.45
N ALA A 196 -26.01 4.16 -6.07
CA ALA A 196 -25.57 4.43 -7.44
C ALA A 196 -24.16 5.06 -7.45
N GLU A 197 -23.38 4.84 -8.51
CA GLU A 197 -22.06 5.48 -8.63
C GLU A 197 -22.13 7.00 -8.48
N ALA A 198 -23.19 7.63 -9.01
CA ALA A 198 -23.40 9.07 -8.90
C ALA A 198 -23.55 9.57 -7.45
N ASP A 199 -23.96 8.69 -6.51
CA ASP A 199 -24.08 9.05 -5.09
C ASP A 199 -22.70 9.32 -4.46
N LEU A 200 -21.62 8.81 -5.05
CA LEU A 200 -20.23 9.03 -4.60
C LEU A 200 -19.74 10.46 -4.90
N ALA A 201 -20.45 11.21 -5.77
CA ALA A 201 -20.19 12.62 -6.05
C ALA A 201 -20.88 13.58 -5.07
N ALA A 202 -21.74 13.07 -4.18
CA ALA A 202 -22.51 13.90 -3.27
C ALA A 202 -21.62 14.59 -2.23
N PRO A 203 -22.02 15.75 -1.68
CA PRO A 203 -21.25 16.44 -0.65
C PRO A 203 -21.28 15.73 0.73
N ALA A 204 -22.16 14.75 0.91
CA ALA A 204 -22.28 13.92 2.10
C ALA A 204 -22.90 12.57 1.76
N ALA A 205 -22.57 11.54 2.52
CA ALA A 205 -23.04 10.19 2.29
C ALA A 205 -24.53 10.05 2.60
N SER A 206 -25.28 9.42 1.70
CA SER A 206 -26.67 9.03 1.93
C SER A 206 -26.76 7.92 3.00
N PRO A 207 -27.92 7.69 3.65
CA PRO A 207 -28.08 6.58 4.58
C PRO A 207 -27.72 5.20 3.99
N ARG A 208 -27.93 5.01 2.68
CA ARG A 208 -27.55 3.78 1.97
C ARG A 208 -26.02 3.66 1.86
N LEU A 209 -25.34 4.73 1.48
CA LEU A 209 -23.87 4.75 1.40
C LEU A 209 -23.26 4.60 2.79
N LEU A 210 -23.82 5.22 3.84
CA LEU A 210 -23.36 4.99 5.23
C LEU A 210 -23.47 3.51 5.63
N GLY A 211 -24.55 2.83 5.23
CA GLY A 211 -24.72 1.40 5.44
C GLY A 211 -23.65 0.58 4.74
N LEU A 212 -23.38 0.87 3.46
CA LEU A 212 -22.32 0.23 2.69
C LEU A 212 -20.93 0.48 3.30
N MET A 213 -20.61 1.72 3.62
CA MET A 213 -19.30 2.06 4.23
C MET A 213 -19.10 1.40 5.60
N THR A 214 -20.18 1.25 6.39
CA THR A 214 -20.14 0.48 7.65
C THR A 214 -19.78 -0.97 7.39
N PHE A 215 -20.43 -1.60 6.39
CA PHE A 215 -20.18 -2.98 6.01
C PHE A 215 -18.74 -3.19 5.52
N GLU A 216 -18.27 -2.34 4.60
CA GLU A 216 -16.93 -2.44 4.02
C GLU A 216 -15.82 -2.18 5.06
N THR A 217 -16.01 -1.19 5.94
CA THR A 217 -15.08 -0.93 7.04
C THR A 217 -14.98 -2.11 7.99
N LYS A 218 -16.11 -2.78 8.28
CA LYS A 218 -16.13 -3.98 9.10
C LYS A 218 -15.42 -5.15 8.42
N ARG A 219 -15.66 -5.38 7.12
CA ARG A 219 -14.96 -6.40 6.31
C ARG A 219 -13.45 -6.20 6.36
N ALA A 220 -12.97 -4.97 6.17
CA ALA A 220 -11.55 -4.64 6.25
C ALA A 220 -10.99 -4.86 7.67
N ALA A 221 -11.75 -4.52 8.72
CA ALA A 221 -11.35 -4.75 10.10
C ALA A 221 -11.22 -6.24 10.44
N GLU A 222 -12.18 -7.07 10.01
CA GLU A 222 -12.15 -8.52 10.20
C GLU A 222 -10.94 -9.15 9.47
N LEU A 223 -10.66 -8.68 8.24
CA LEU A 223 -9.49 -9.12 7.49
C LEU A 223 -8.19 -8.75 8.21
N LEU A 224 -8.05 -7.50 8.68
CA LEU A 224 -6.91 -7.02 9.44
C LEU A 224 -6.70 -7.84 10.73
N ASP A 225 -7.77 -8.10 11.47
CA ASP A 225 -7.71 -8.88 12.71
C ASP A 225 -7.33 -10.35 12.44
N SER A 226 -7.74 -10.91 11.30
CA SER A 226 -7.33 -12.26 10.87
C SER A 226 -5.84 -12.35 10.51
N GLY A 227 -5.22 -11.25 10.05
CA GLY A 227 -3.80 -11.13 9.74
C GLY A 227 -2.94 -10.71 10.95
N ALA A 228 -3.53 -10.01 11.93
CA ALA A 228 -2.82 -9.45 13.08
C ALA A 228 -1.98 -10.46 13.90
N PRO A 229 -2.32 -11.78 14.00
CA PRO A 229 -1.46 -12.78 14.64
C PRO A 229 -0.04 -12.85 14.06
N LEU A 230 0.20 -12.33 12.86
CA LEU A 230 1.55 -12.15 12.30
C LEU A 230 2.49 -11.50 13.31
N VAL A 231 2.05 -10.43 13.99
CA VAL A 231 2.86 -9.65 14.95
C VAL A 231 3.41 -10.54 16.05
N GLY A 232 2.62 -11.48 16.56
CA GLY A 232 3.02 -12.43 17.59
C GLY A 232 4.07 -13.44 17.13
N THR A 233 4.19 -13.70 15.83
CA THR A 233 5.18 -14.61 15.26
C THR A 233 6.55 -13.97 15.04
N LEU A 234 6.62 -12.63 15.08
CA LEU A 234 7.80 -11.83 14.79
C LEU A 234 8.54 -11.41 16.08
N ARG A 235 9.81 -11.02 15.93
CA ARG A 235 10.66 -10.59 17.06
C ARG A 235 11.35 -9.26 16.76
N GLY A 236 11.80 -8.59 17.82
CA GLY A 236 12.62 -7.38 17.75
C GLY A 236 12.00 -6.27 16.87
N THR A 237 12.79 -5.72 15.98
CA THR A 237 12.37 -4.60 15.09
C THR A 237 11.35 -5.00 14.06
N ALA A 238 11.30 -6.28 13.62
CA ALA A 238 10.26 -6.79 12.73
C ALA A 238 8.88 -6.71 13.39
N ARG A 239 8.78 -7.19 14.66
CA ARG A 239 7.55 -7.12 15.45
C ARG A 239 7.08 -5.68 15.65
N LEU A 240 8.00 -4.76 15.92
CA LEU A 240 7.66 -3.34 16.09
C LEU A 240 7.15 -2.72 14.78
N ALA A 241 7.82 -2.98 13.66
CA ALA A 241 7.44 -2.44 12.35
C ALA A 241 6.07 -2.96 11.90
N VAL A 242 5.89 -4.28 11.89
CA VAL A 242 4.61 -4.89 11.48
C VAL A 242 3.48 -4.57 12.46
N GLY A 243 3.79 -4.49 13.78
CA GLY A 243 2.86 -4.00 14.79
C GLY A 243 2.41 -2.56 14.53
N GLY A 244 3.31 -1.72 13.98
CA GLY A 244 3.01 -0.37 13.52
C GLY A 244 1.99 -0.35 12.39
N TYR A 245 2.14 -1.22 11.41
CA TYR A 245 1.21 -1.33 10.28
C TYR A 245 -0.18 -1.78 10.73
N VAL A 246 -0.26 -2.83 11.54
CA VAL A 246 -1.54 -3.29 12.09
C VAL A 246 -2.21 -2.22 12.95
N ALA A 247 -1.45 -1.50 13.78
CA ALA A 247 -1.97 -0.41 14.59
C ALA A 247 -2.44 0.78 13.73
N GLY A 248 -1.70 1.10 12.66
CA GLY A 248 -2.06 2.12 11.66
C GLY A 248 -3.38 1.80 10.97
N GLY A 249 -3.52 0.59 10.45
CA GLY A 249 -4.75 0.12 9.81
C GLY A 249 -5.95 0.18 10.74
N ARG A 250 -5.81 -0.30 11.99
CA ARG A 250 -6.88 -0.18 12.99
C ARG A 250 -7.23 1.28 13.29
N ALA A 251 -6.24 2.17 13.33
CA ALA A 251 -6.49 3.58 13.57
C ALA A 251 -7.18 4.25 12.37
N ALA A 252 -6.86 3.85 11.14
CA ALA A 252 -7.53 4.33 9.92
C ALA A 252 -9.00 3.89 9.88
N LEU A 253 -9.27 2.62 10.13
CA LEU A 253 -10.64 2.09 10.17
C LEU A 253 -11.48 2.71 11.30
N ASP A 254 -10.86 2.94 12.49
CA ASP A 254 -11.55 3.67 13.58
C ASP A 254 -11.81 5.14 13.21
N ALA A 255 -10.93 5.78 12.42
CA ALA A 255 -11.15 7.15 11.98
C ALA A 255 -12.35 7.25 11.01
N ILE A 256 -12.55 6.26 10.13
CA ILE A 256 -13.73 6.16 9.29
C ILE A 256 -15.00 6.03 10.15
N ALA A 257 -14.97 5.16 11.16
CA ALA A 257 -16.10 5.01 12.09
C ALA A 257 -16.35 6.27 12.91
N ALA A 258 -15.30 7.00 13.33
CA ALA A 258 -15.41 8.22 14.13
C ALA A 258 -16.07 9.39 13.38
N VAL A 259 -15.98 9.44 12.04
CA VAL A 259 -16.72 10.41 11.22
C VAL A 259 -18.12 9.87 10.81
N GLY A 260 -18.59 8.82 11.48
CA GLY A 260 -19.90 8.21 11.21
C GLY A 260 -19.98 7.55 9.84
N TYR A 261 -18.84 7.11 9.28
CA TYR A 261 -18.69 6.52 7.95
C TYR A 261 -18.98 7.48 6.77
N ASP A 262 -19.15 8.78 7.03
CA ASP A 262 -19.34 9.81 6.01
C ASP A 262 -17.99 10.34 5.52
N VAL A 263 -17.32 9.53 4.71
CA VAL A 263 -16.01 9.84 4.09
C VAL A 263 -16.12 10.84 2.92
N LEU A 264 -17.36 11.16 2.47
CA LEU A 264 -17.57 12.19 1.45
C LEU A 264 -17.51 13.60 2.06
N ALA A 265 -18.12 13.79 3.25
CA ALA A 265 -18.15 15.08 3.93
C ALA A 265 -16.94 15.32 4.82
N HIS A 266 -16.23 14.27 5.25
CA HIS A 266 -15.19 14.36 6.28
C HIS A 266 -13.95 13.56 5.91
N GLN A 267 -12.78 14.15 6.16
CA GLN A 267 -11.51 13.41 6.10
C GLN A 267 -11.36 12.50 7.34
N ALA A 268 -11.27 11.20 7.10
CA ALA A 268 -11.08 10.20 8.15
C ALA A 268 -9.59 10.05 8.51
N VAL A 269 -9.02 10.99 9.26
CA VAL A 269 -7.59 11.01 9.62
C VAL A 269 -7.37 10.43 11.02
N PRO A 270 -6.49 9.43 11.20
CA PRO A 270 -6.18 8.86 12.51
C PRO A 270 -5.54 9.85 13.47
N GLY A 271 -6.04 9.92 14.70
CA GLY A 271 -5.43 10.74 15.75
C GLY A 271 -4.08 10.14 16.23
N LYS A 272 -3.04 10.99 16.40
CA LYS A 272 -1.70 10.54 16.84
C LYS A 272 -1.71 9.79 18.18
N ARG A 273 -2.58 10.18 19.13
CA ARG A 273 -2.73 9.52 20.44
C ARG A 273 -3.36 8.14 20.30
N THR A 274 -4.37 7.99 19.45
CA THR A 274 -5.01 6.72 19.11
C THR A 274 -4.01 5.75 18.50
N LEU A 275 -3.21 6.21 17.55
CA LEU A 275 -2.16 5.41 16.90
C LEU A 275 -1.14 4.89 17.93
N ALA A 276 -0.63 5.76 18.82
CA ALA A 276 0.34 5.37 19.85
C ALA A 276 -0.21 4.31 20.84
N ALA A 277 -1.45 4.47 21.28
CA ALA A 277 -2.11 3.51 22.17
C ALA A 277 -2.32 2.16 21.48
N LYS A 278 -2.78 2.15 20.21
CA LYS A 278 -2.94 0.93 19.41
C LYS A 278 -1.61 0.23 19.15
N LEU A 279 -0.55 0.97 18.83
CA LEU A 279 0.79 0.42 18.64
C LEU A 279 1.28 -0.32 19.90
N LEU A 280 1.19 0.34 21.07
CA LEU A 280 1.60 -0.28 22.32
C LEU A 280 0.81 -1.57 22.58
N ARG A 281 -0.52 -1.53 22.43
CA ARG A 281 -1.38 -2.70 22.61
C ARG A 281 -0.98 -3.83 21.65
N THR A 282 -0.89 -3.56 20.35
CA THR A 282 -0.58 -4.54 19.30
C THR A 282 0.78 -5.19 19.52
N VAL A 283 1.82 -4.40 19.84
CA VAL A 283 3.16 -4.93 20.09
C VAL A 283 3.22 -5.78 21.38
N VAL A 284 2.52 -5.36 22.44
CA VAL A 284 2.48 -6.11 23.71
C VAL A 284 1.70 -7.41 23.56
N THR A 285 0.49 -7.37 22.99
CA THR A 285 -0.38 -8.55 22.85
C THR A 285 0.03 -9.48 21.72
N GLY A 286 0.77 -8.98 20.73
CA GLY A 286 1.17 -9.74 19.53
C GLY A 286 0.02 -9.98 18.56
N ARG A 287 -1.01 -9.12 18.65
CA ARG A 287 -2.20 -9.21 17.78
C ARG A 287 -2.99 -7.89 17.80
#